data_64f9fd226cf5be2c42fa3c069004abfb
#
_entry.id   64f9fd226cf5be2c42fa3c069004abfb
#
_cell.length_a   1.000
_cell.length_b   1.000
_cell.length_c   1.000
_cell.angle_alpha   90.00
_cell.angle_beta   90.00
_cell.angle_gamma   90.00
#
_symmetry.space_group_name_H-M   'P 1'
#
loop_
_entity.id
_entity.type
_entity.pdbx_description
1 polymer ?
#
loop_
_entity_poly.entity_id
_entity_poly.type
_entity_poly.pdbx_seq_one_letter_code
_entity_poly.pdbx_strand_id
1 'polypeptide(L)'
;MKTLSIDIETYSSVDLAKCGVYKYTEATDFDILLFGYSADGNPVQVVDLASGETIPPEVIAALTNDDVTKWAFNAQFERICLSRWLRDHGGFDNAYYSIPEDTVGNYLDPAS
;
A
#
# COMPACT_ATOMS: atom_id res chain seq x y z
N MET A 1 14.52 6.17 7.92
CA MET A 1 13.05 6.14 8.09
C MET A 1 12.68 5.03 9.04
N LYS A 2 11.96 5.32 10.09
CA LYS A 2 11.50 4.33 11.07
C LYS A 2 10.03 3.98 10.90
N THR A 3 9.21 4.97 10.55
CA THR A 3 7.77 4.79 10.36
C THR A 3 7.31 5.40 9.06
N LEU A 4 6.27 4.79 8.48
CA LEU A 4 5.66 5.26 7.25
C LEU A 4 4.14 5.13 7.41
N SER A 5 3.44 6.26 7.43
CA SER A 5 1.98 6.27 7.38
C SER A 5 1.54 6.28 5.93
N ILE A 6 0.57 5.44 5.60
CA ILE A 6 0.11 5.27 4.21
C ILE A 6 -1.40 5.39 4.10
N ASP A 7 -1.85 5.92 2.98
CA ASP A 7 -3.25 6.00 2.59
C ASP A 7 -3.32 5.90 1.07
N ILE A 8 -4.26 5.09 0.56
CA ILE A 8 -4.38 4.86 -0.88
C ILE A 8 -5.81 5.05 -1.35
N GLU A 9 -5.96 5.48 -2.59
CA GLU A 9 -7.21 5.39 -3.33
C GLU A 9 -7.03 4.44 -4.50
N THR A 10 -7.97 3.49 -4.65
CA THR A 10 -7.88 2.40 -5.61
C THR A 10 -9.12 2.33 -6.47
N TYR A 11 -8.99 1.59 -7.57
CA TYR A 11 -10.11 1.21 -8.43
C TYR A 11 -10.02 -0.27 -8.81
N SER A 12 -11.17 -0.91 -8.87
CA SER A 12 -11.34 -2.23 -9.46
C SER A 12 -12.83 -2.42 -9.79
N SER A 13 -13.13 -3.09 -10.90
CA SER A 13 -14.50 -3.44 -11.25
C SER A 13 -15.11 -4.52 -10.36
N VAL A 14 -14.28 -5.22 -9.59
CA VAL A 14 -14.72 -6.28 -8.66
C VAL A 14 -15.31 -5.66 -7.40
N ASP A 15 -16.44 -6.19 -6.94
CA ASP A 15 -17.09 -5.75 -5.70
C ASP A 15 -16.30 -6.24 -4.49
N LEU A 16 -15.63 -5.31 -3.80
CA LEU A 16 -14.78 -5.61 -2.64
C LEU A 16 -15.58 -6.27 -1.51
N ALA A 17 -16.80 -5.78 -1.23
CA ALA A 17 -17.61 -6.28 -0.13
C ALA A 17 -18.08 -7.72 -0.37
N LYS A 18 -18.31 -8.09 -1.63
CA LYS A 18 -18.78 -9.43 -1.99
C LYS A 18 -17.65 -10.42 -2.22
N CYS A 19 -16.54 -9.98 -2.80
CA CYS A 19 -15.50 -10.87 -3.31
C CYS A 19 -14.22 -10.88 -2.46
N GLY A 20 -14.00 -9.87 -1.63
CA GLY A 20 -12.80 -9.72 -0.82
C GLY A 20 -11.63 -9.09 -1.58
N VAL A 21 -10.59 -8.73 -0.83
CA VAL A 21 -9.47 -7.93 -1.35
C VAL A 21 -8.62 -8.69 -2.36
N TYR A 22 -8.46 -9.99 -2.22
CA TYR A 22 -7.64 -10.77 -3.18
C TYR A 22 -8.26 -10.75 -4.58
N LYS A 23 -9.56 -11.02 -4.69
CA LYS A 23 -10.25 -10.95 -5.98
C LYS A 23 -10.34 -9.53 -6.52
N TYR A 24 -10.50 -8.54 -5.64
CA TYR A 24 -10.50 -7.13 -5.99
C TYR A 24 -9.19 -6.74 -6.69
N THR A 25 -8.04 -7.16 -6.16
CA THR A 25 -6.72 -6.85 -6.73
C THR A 25 -6.36 -7.70 -7.94
N GLU A 26 -7.01 -8.86 -8.13
CA GLU A 26 -6.77 -9.73 -9.29
C GLU A 26 -7.48 -9.24 -10.56
N ALA A 27 -8.42 -8.31 -10.45
CA ALA A 27 -9.09 -7.74 -11.61
C ALA A 27 -8.08 -7.10 -12.57
N THR A 28 -8.30 -7.26 -13.87
CA THR A 28 -7.39 -6.67 -14.88
C THR A 28 -7.37 -5.16 -14.86
N ASP A 29 -8.42 -4.52 -14.33
CA ASP A 29 -8.54 -3.08 -14.20
C ASP A 29 -8.20 -2.56 -12.79
N PHE A 30 -7.73 -3.42 -11.88
CA PHE A 30 -7.27 -2.97 -10.58
C PHE A 30 -6.08 -2.02 -10.73
N ASP A 31 -6.15 -0.88 -10.04
CA ASP A 31 -5.03 0.05 -9.98
C ASP A 31 -5.10 0.87 -8.70
N ILE A 32 -3.94 1.42 -8.29
CA ILE A 32 -3.86 2.43 -7.25
C ILE A 32 -3.81 3.80 -7.96
N LEU A 33 -4.76 4.66 -7.64
CA LEU A 33 -4.89 5.97 -8.28
C LEU A 33 -4.08 7.04 -7.55
N LEU A 34 -4.14 7.05 -6.22
CA LEU A 34 -3.41 7.98 -5.37
C LEU A 34 -2.69 7.21 -4.26
N PHE A 35 -1.47 7.63 -3.97
CA PHE A 35 -0.68 7.11 -2.85
C PHE A 35 -0.27 8.26 -1.94
N GLY A 36 -0.85 8.31 -0.75
CA GLY A 36 -0.50 9.28 0.28
C GLY A 36 0.45 8.65 1.29
N TYR A 37 1.46 9.41 1.74
CA TYR A 37 2.38 8.91 2.74
C TYR A 37 2.94 10.03 3.61
N SER A 38 3.34 9.66 4.82
CA SER A 38 4.07 10.52 5.74
C SER A 38 5.20 9.68 6.35
N ALA A 39 6.43 10.10 6.12
CA ALA A 39 7.62 9.45 6.66
C ALA A 39 8.01 10.10 7.98
N ASP A 40 8.10 9.30 9.05
CA ASP A 40 8.53 9.75 10.39
C ASP A 40 7.77 10.96 10.93
N GLY A 41 6.48 11.08 10.62
CA GLY A 41 5.64 12.19 11.08
C GLY A 41 5.83 13.49 10.30
N ASN A 42 6.54 13.48 9.19
CA ASN A 42 6.68 14.64 8.31
C ASN A 42 5.34 14.96 7.62
N PRO A 43 5.20 16.16 7.01
CA PRO A 43 3.97 16.49 6.28
C PRO A 43 3.61 15.45 5.22
N VAL A 44 2.31 15.21 5.06
CA VAL A 44 1.79 14.24 4.11
C VAL A 44 2.14 14.65 2.69
N GLN A 45 2.65 13.70 1.92
CA GLN A 45 2.88 13.81 0.49
C GLN A 45 1.86 12.96 -0.25
N VAL A 46 1.40 13.40 -1.40
CA VAL A 46 0.49 12.64 -2.25
C VAL A 46 1.11 12.44 -3.62
N VAL A 47 1.15 11.20 -4.06
CA VAL A 47 1.62 10.82 -5.40
C VAL A 47 0.39 10.49 -6.26
N ASP A 48 0.22 11.22 -7.35
CA ASP A 48 -0.89 11.00 -8.30
C ASP A 48 -0.45 9.99 -9.36
N LEU A 49 -0.62 8.71 -9.02
CA LEU A 49 -0.22 7.61 -9.90
C LEU A 49 -1.06 7.58 -11.19
N ALA A 50 -2.33 7.98 -11.11
CA ALA A 50 -3.21 8.02 -12.28
C ALA A 50 -2.73 9.03 -13.32
N SER A 51 -2.05 10.11 -12.88
CA SER A 51 -1.49 11.13 -13.77
C SER A 51 -0.05 10.83 -14.21
N GLY A 52 0.53 9.72 -13.79
CA GLY A 52 1.87 9.31 -14.18
C GLY A 52 2.98 9.71 -13.21
N GLU A 53 2.65 10.26 -12.05
CA GLU A 53 3.64 10.49 -10.99
C GLU A 53 4.14 9.15 -10.44
N THR A 54 5.33 9.16 -9.88
CA THR A 54 5.97 7.94 -9.37
C THR A 54 6.25 8.04 -7.88
N ILE A 55 6.12 6.91 -7.18
CA ILE A 55 6.50 6.82 -5.76
C ILE A 55 8.02 6.92 -5.65
N PRO A 56 8.56 7.78 -4.77
CA PRO A 56 10.00 7.87 -4.57
C PRO A 56 10.64 6.52 -4.24
N PRO A 57 11.83 6.20 -4.77
CA PRO A 57 12.48 4.92 -4.53
C PRO A 57 12.70 4.59 -3.06
N GLU A 58 13.00 5.58 -2.23
CA GLU A 58 13.20 5.40 -0.79
C GLU A 58 11.89 5.01 -0.08
N VAL A 59 10.75 5.44 -0.58
CA VAL A 59 9.43 5.05 -0.04
C VAL A 59 9.09 3.62 -0.44
N ILE A 60 9.37 3.24 -1.68
CA ILE A 60 9.20 1.84 -2.13
C ILE A 60 10.08 0.91 -1.30
N ALA A 61 11.33 1.28 -1.08
CA ALA A 61 12.24 0.50 -0.23
C ALA A 61 11.70 0.36 1.19
N ALA A 62 11.13 1.42 1.75
CA ALA A 62 10.54 1.41 3.09
C ALA A 62 9.33 0.48 3.18
N LEU A 63 8.49 0.42 2.14
CA LEU A 63 7.33 -0.47 2.11
C LEU A 63 7.70 -1.94 2.29
N THR A 64 8.81 -2.37 1.70
CA THR A 64 9.27 -3.76 1.73
C THR A 64 10.31 -4.03 2.82
N ASN A 65 10.69 -3.04 3.60
CA ASN A 65 11.72 -3.16 4.64
C ASN A 65 11.10 -3.61 5.97
N ASP A 66 11.63 -4.70 6.53
CA ASP A 66 11.19 -5.26 7.81
C ASP A 66 11.40 -4.30 9.00
N ASP A 67 12.35 -3.37 8.87
CA ASP A 67 12.70 -2.46 9.95
C ASP A 67 11.84 -1.18 9.95
N VAL A 68 10.98 -1.01 8.95
CA VAL A 68 10.08 0.16 8.86
C VAL A 68 8.67 -0.27 9.23
N THR A 69 8.11 0.36 10.26
CA THR A 69 6.72 0.14 10.65
C THR A 69 5.79 0.99 9.77
N LYS A 70 4.77 0.36 9.17
CA LYS A 70 3.79 1.04 8.33
C LYS A 70 2.46 1.14 9.08
N TRP A 71 1.79 2.26 8.96
CA TRP A 71 0.50 2.53 9.59
C TRP A 71 -0.53 2.87 8.52
N ALA A 72 -1.72 2.30 8.65
CA ALA A 72 -2.83 2.52 7.73
C ALA A 72 -4.17 2.36 8.44
N PHE A 73 -5.26 2.90 7.89
CA PHE A 73 -6.60 2.73 8.48
C PHE A 73 -7.11 1.30 8.33
N ASN A 74 -6.89 0.68 7.18
CA ASN A 74 -7.20 -0.73 6.94
C ASN A 74 -5.94 -1.42 6.45
N ALA A 75 -5.07 -1.76 7.39
CA ALA A 75 -3.72 -2.21 7.10
C ALA A 75 -3.66 -3.44 6.19
N GLN A 76 -4.57 -4.40 6.38
CA GLN A 76 -4.61 -5.58 5.51
C GLN A 76 -4.96 -5.22 4.07
N PHE A 77 -5.94 -4.35 3.88
CA PHE A 77 -6.34 -3.89 2.55
C PHE A 77 -5.20 -3.16 1.85
N GLU A 78 -4.58 -2.18 2.54
CA GLU A 78 -3.48 -1.41 1.97
C GLU A 78 -2.27 -2.29 1.67
N ARG A 79 -1.93 -3.20 2.58
CA ARG A 79 -0.80 -4.12 2.37
C ARG A 79 -1.00 -4.99 1.13
N ILE A 80 -2.16 -5.57 0.97
CA ILE A 80 -2.46 -6.47 -0.16
C ILE A 80 -2.54 -5.70 -1.46
N CYS A 81 -3.21 -4.53 -1.48
CA CYS A 81 -3.28 -3.68 -2.67
C CYS A 81 -1.89 -3.21 -3.11
N LEU A 82 -1.08 -2.73 -2.18
CA LEU A 82 0.27 -2.25 -2.47
C LEU A 82 1.20 -3.39 -2.89
N SER A 83 1.12 -4.56 -2.25
CA SER A 83 1.93 -5.71 -2.64
C SER A 83 1.62 -6.13 -4.09
N ARG A 84 0.35 -6.18 -4.46
CA ARG A 84 -0.04 -6.50 -5.83
C ARG A 84 0.40 -5.44 -6.82
N TRP A 85 0.25 -4.16 -6.47
CA TRP A 85 0.71 -3.06 -7.31
C TRP A 85 2.23 -3.09 -7.52
N LEU A 86 2.99 -3.37 -6.46
CA LEU A 86 4.45 -3.53 -6.55
C LEU A 86 4.84 -4.65 -7.50
N ARG A 87 4.13 -5.78 -7.47
CA ARG A 87 4.36 -6.86 -8.43
C ARG A 87 4.13 -6.38 -9.85
N ASP A 88 3.03 -5.68 -10.10
CA ASP A 88 2.61 -5.31 -11.46
C ASP A 88 3.44 -4.15 -12.03
N HIS A 89 3.98 -3.27 -11.18
CA HIS A 89 4.66 -2.04 -11.61
C HIS A 89 6.11 -1.96 -11.13
N GLY A 90 6.46 -2.60 -10.03
CA GLY A 90 7.74 -2.47 -9.37
C GLY A 90 8.71 -3.65 -9.56
N GLY A 91 8.31 -4.71 -10.24
CA GLY A 91 9.16 -5.87 -10.48
C GLY A 91 9.33 -6.81 -9.29
N PHE A 92 8.47 -6.75 -8.30
CA PHE A 92 8.48 -7.66 -7.16
C PHE A 92 7.77 -8.97 -7.53
N ASP A 93 8.38 -10.11 -7.21
CA ASP A 93 7.87 -11.42 -7.65
C ASP A 93 6.63 -11.88 -6.89
N ASN A 94 6.48 -11.47 -5.62
CA ASN A 94 5.39 -11.94 -4.77
C ASN A 94 4.21 -10.98 -4.80
N ALA A 95 3.06 -11.47 -5.29
CA ALA A 95 1.87 -10.65 -5.51
C ALA A 95 1.26 -10.09 -4.23
N TYR A 96 1.44 -10.77 -3.06
CA TYR A 96 0.70 -10.42 -1.84
C TYR A 96 1.57 -10.32 -0.59
N TYR A 97 2.86 -10.63 -0.68
CA TYR A 97 3.75 -10.75 0.47
C TYR A 97 5.03 -9.93 0.35
N SER A 98 5.13 -9.04 -0.64
CA SER A 98 6.30 -8.17 -0.79
C SER A 98 6.41 -7.16 0.36
N ILE A 99 5.29 -6.81 0.99
CA ILE A 99 5.29 -6.00 2.20
C ILE A 99 5.12 -6.96 3.39
N PRO A 100 6.07 -6.98 4.35
CA PRO A 100 5.99 -7.88 5.50
C PRO A 100 4.76 -7.59 6.36
N GLU A 101 3.98 -8.63 6.64
CA GLU A 101 2.68 -8.50 7.32
C GLU A 101 2.80 -7.93 8.73
N ASP A 102 3.80 -8.37 9.47
CA ASP A 102 4.01 -7.96 10.86
C ASP A 102 4.54 -6.52 11.01
N THR A 103 4.85 -5.85 9.91
CA THR A 103 5.32 -4.46 9.90
C THR A 103 4.21 -3.44 9.66
N VAL A 104 2.97 -3.90 9.40
CA VAL A 104 1.84 -3.01 9.06
C VAL A 104 0.76 -3.10 10.13
N GLY A 105 0.38 -1.95 10.70
CA GLY A 105 -0.64 -1.85 11.73
C GLY A 105 -1.72 -0.82 11.41
N ASN A 106 -2.84 -0.91 12.13
CA ASN A 106 -3.95 0.03 11.99
C ASN A 106 -3.76 1.24 12.91
N TYR A 107 -4.04 2.44 12.39
CA TYR A 107 -3.94 3.67 13.18
C TYR A 107 -4.77 3.63 14.46
N LEU A 108 -5.97 3.07 14.39
CA LEU A 108 -6.94 3.10 15.48
C LEU A 108 -6.93 1.81 16.29
N ASP A 109 -5.95 0.94 16.09
CA ASP A 109 -5.78 -0.26 16.90
C ASP A 109 -5.28 0.16 18.28
N PRO A 110 -6.05 -0.09 19.36
CA PRO A 110 -5.60 0.29 20.70
C PRO A 110 -4.38 -0.48 21.18
N ALA A 111 -4.02 -1.57 20.52
CA ALA A 111 -2.80 -2.32 20.80
C ALA A 111 -1.57 -1.77 20.08
N SER A 112 -1.76 -0.84 19.17
CA SER A 112 -0.68 -0.26 18.37
C SER A 112 -0.13 1.01 18.98
#